data_3f639067aa4310806d56bbfa50bbafd5
#
_entry.id   3f639067aa4310806d56bbfa50bbafd5
#
_cell.length_a   1.000
_cell.length_b   1.000
_cell.length_c   1.000
_cell.angle_alpha   90.00
_cell.angle_beta   90.00
_cell.angle_gamma   90.00
#
_symmetry.space_group_name_H-M   'P 1'
#
loop_
_entity.id
_entity.type
_entity.pdbx_description
1 polymer ?
#
loop_
_entity_poly.entity_id
_entity_poly.type
_entity_poly.pdbx_seq_one_letter_code
_entity_poly.pdbx_strand_id
1 'polypeptide(L)'
;MPEKAAVDHRKGPRRRGDALYAAIFEATLDELTAVGYAELKMEHVANRARASKGSLYRRWSNRAELVADAVHHTLPGCGEPPDTGSVREDVLACLRGFATLLNGASGEAVRGLMAETIRNPDLLEVIRIRFIDPSVDLFLDVLRRGALRGEVRTAALTPRIASLGPDLLRQHFLVHCSQISDQVLIEIVDDVIIPLVRP
;
A
#
# COMPACT_ATOMS: atom_id res chain seq x y z
N MET A 1 -19.41 44.65 -11.59
CA MET A 1 -18.75 43.45 -11.06
C MET A 1 -18.19 42.67 -12.24
N PRO A 2 -16.87 42.50 -12.40
CA PRO A 2 -16.33 41.74 -13.53
C PRO A 2 -16.52 40.25 -13.31
N GLU A 3 -17.13 39.61 -14.28
CA GLU A 3 -17.34 38.17 -14.46
C GLU A 3 -15.97 37.46 -14.47
N LYS A 4 -15.75 36.52 -13.53
CA LYS A 4 -14.54 35.69 -13.52
C LYS A 4 -14.58 34.78 -14.73
N ALA A 5 -13.79 35.10 -15.76
CA ALA A 5 -13.57 34.26 -16.90
C ALA A 5 -13.08 32.85 -16.43
N ALA A 6 -13.81 31.84 -16.82
CA ALA A 6 -13.42 30.43 -16.58
C ALA A 6 -12.08 30.18 -17.28
N VAL A 7 -11.06 29.83 -16.51
CA VAL A 7 -9.73 29.50 -17.05
C VAL A 7 -9.86 28.22 -17.89
N ASP A 8 -9.73 28.36 -19.20
CA ASP A 8 -9.72 27.24 -20.14
C ASP A 8 -8.42 26.44 -20.00
N HIS A 9 -8.45 25.37 -19.22
CA HIS A 9 -7.32 24.47 -18.94
C HIS A 9 -6.86 23.63 -20.14
N ARG A 10 -7.47 23.81 -21.34
CA ARG A 10 -7.13 23.05 -22.55
C ARG A 10 -5.87 23.53 -23.26
N LYS A 11 -5.27 24.66 -22.89
CA LYS A 11 -4.15 25.31 -23.57
C LYS A 11 -2.75 25.04 -23.00
N GLY A 12 -2.60 24.22 -21.95
CA GLY A 12 -1.28 23.83 -21.42
C GLY A 12 -0.69 22.59 -22.11
N PRO A 13 0.65 22.40 -22.07
CA PRO A 13 1.27 21.19 -22.63
C PRO A 13 0.69 19.95 -21.91
N ARG A 14 0.13 19.02 -22.71
CA ARG A 14 -0.44 17.78 -22.19
C ARG A 14 0.68 16.90 -21.63
N ARG A 15 0.63 16.61 -20.33
CA ARG A 15 1.47 15.57 -19.72
C ARG A 15 1.15 14.23 -20.39
N ARG A 16 2.18 13.46 -20.77
CA ARG A 16 2.04 12.13 -21.39
C ARG A 16 2.85 11.11 -20.59
N GLY A 17 2.38 9.86 -20.59
CA GLY A 17 3.09 8.77 -19.94
C GLY A 17 3.25 8.95 -18.43
N ASP A 18 4.42 8.63 -17.91
CA ASP A 18 4.73 8.55 -16.46
C ASP A 18 4.47 9.86 -15.69
N ALA A 19 4.76 11.02 -16.31
CA ALA A 19 4.47 12.32 -15.71
C ALA A 19 2.96 12.58 -15.49
N LEU A 20 2.09 12.00 -16.31
CA LEU A 20 0.65 12.08 -16.15
C LEU A 20 0.19 11.15 -15.01
N TYR A 21 0.73 9.93 -14.94
CA TYR A 21 0.43 8.99 -13.85
C TYR A 21 0.84 9.57 -12.50
N ALA A 22 2.08 10.06 -12.38
CA ALA A 22 2.56 10.70 -11.16
C ALA A 22 1.65 11.85 -10.70
N ALA A 23 1.24 12.73 -11.62
CA ALA A 23 0.34 13.84 -11.28
C ALA A 23 -1.07 13.39 -10.88
N ILE A 24 -1.58 12.29 -11.47
CA ILE A 24 -2.88 11.73 -11.08
C ILE A 24 -2.78 11.08 -9.70
N PHE A 25 -1.71 10.34 -9.42
CA PHE A 25 -1.52 9.68 -8.13
C PHE A 25 -1.31 10.70 -7.00
N GLU A 26 -0.48 11.72 -7.20
CA GLU A 26 -0.34 12.84 -6.26
C GLU A 26 -1.70 13.50 -5.97
N ALA A 27 -2.45 13.87 -7.02
CA ALA A 27 -3.77 14.47 -6.87
C ALA A 27 -4.77 13.55 -6.16
N THR A 28 -4.66 12.23 -6.34
CA THR A 28 -5.52 11.23 -5.69
C THR A 28 -5.22 11.16 -4.19
N LEU A 29 -3.95 11.13 -3.81
CA LEU A 29 -3.53 11.09 -2.41
C LEU A 29 -3.87 12.38 -1.68
N ASP A 30 -3.68 13.53 -2.33
CA ASP A 30 -4.10 14.83 -1.81
C ASP A 30 -5.61 14.89 -1.55
N GLU A 31 -6.41 14.43 -2.51
CA GLU A 31 -7.88 14.40 -2.37
C GLU A 31 -8.29 13.42 -1.27
N LEU A 32 -7.67 12.24 -1.23
CA LEU A 32 -7.91 11.23 -0.19
C LEU A 32 -7.60 11.78 1.21
N THR A 33 -6.52 12.52 1.36
CA THR A 33 -6.13 13.17 2.62
C THR A 33 -7.08 14.30 3.00
N ALA A 34 -7.55 15.07 2.02
CA ALA A 34 -8.38 16.25 2.25
C ALA A 34 -9.84 15.90 2.63
N VAL A 35 -10.45 14.90 1.98
CA VAL A 35 -11.88 14.62 2.12
C VAL A 35 -12.20 13.17 2.50
N GLY A 36 -11.21 12.30 2.57
CA GLY A 36 -11.38 10.87 2.82
C GLY A 36 -11.91 10.11 1.60
N TYR A 37 -11.92 8.76 1.70
CA TYR A 37 -12.34 7.90 0.58
C TYR A 37 -13.82 8.07 0.23
N ALA A 38 -14.71 8.22 1.23
CA ALA A 38 -16.15 8.29 1.01
C ALA A 38 -16.54 9.46 0.08
N GLU A 39 -15.93 10.62 0.28
CA GLU A 39 -16.20 11.86 -0.47
C GLU A 39 -15.31 12.06 -1.69
N LEU A 40 -14.31 11.19 -1.91
CA LEU A 40 -13.41 11.28 -3.05
C LEU A 40 -14.17 11.10 -4.37
N LYS A 41 -14.00 12.06 -5.28
CA LYS A 41 -14.63 12.06 -6.62
C LYS A 41 -13.57 12.07 -7.71
N MET A 42 -13.72 11.17 -8.68
CA MET A 42 -12.84 11.06 -9.85
C MET A 42 -12.69 12.39 -10.61
N GLU A 43 -13.77 13.19 -10.63
CA GLU A 43 -13.77 14.51 -11.25
C GLU A 43 -12.86 15.52 -10.54
N HIS A 44 -12.84 15.49 -9.21
CA HIS A 44 -11.97 16.38 -8.43
C HIS A 44 -10.50 16.02 -8.64
N VAL A 45 -10.20 14.73 -8.64
CA VAL A 45 -8.85 14.23 -8.97
C VAL A 45 -8.44 14.65 -10.38
N ALA A 46 -9.32 14.49 -11.39
CA ALA A 46 -9.03 14.90 -12.76
C ALA A 46 -8.70 16.41 -12.86
N ASN A 47 -9.51 17.25 -12.20
CA ASN A 47 -9.30 18.70 -12.19
C ASN A 47 -7.96 19.06 -11.50
N ARG A 48 -7.67 18.49 -10.35
CA ARG A 48 -6.42 18.71 -9.59
C ARG A 48 -5.19 18.27 -10.38
N ALA A 49 -5.23 17.09 -11.01
CA ALA A 49 -4.18 16.55 -11.87
C ALA A 49 -4.05 17.28 -13.23
N ARG A 50 -4.98 18.20 -13.56
CA ARG A 50 -5.12 18.80 -14.89
C ARG A 50 -5.22 17.75 -16.01
N ALA A 51 -5.95 16.68 -15.72
CA ALA A 51 -6.22 15.58 -16.65
C ALA A 51 -7.67 15.62 -17.12
N SER A 52 -7.98 15.01 -18.27
CA SER A 52 -9.36 14.88 -18.71
C SER A 52 -10.06 13.73 -17.96
N LYS A 53 -11.33 13.89 -17.63
CA LYS A 53 -12.19 12.86 -17.05
C LYS A 53 -12.11 11.54 -17.83
N GLY A 54 -12.21 11.61 -19.16
CA GLY A 54 -12.10 10.43 -20.02
C GLY A 54 -10.71 9.76 -19.97
N SER A 55 -9.66 10.49 -19.59
CA SER A 55 -8.33 9.90 -19.41
C SER A 55 -8.27 9.03 -18.15
N LEU A 56 -8.94 9.44 -17.07
CA LEU A 56 -9.03 8.65 -15.85
C LEU A 56 -9.90 7.41 -16.07
N TYR A 57 -11.13 7.56 -16.57
CA TYR A 57 -12.07 6.44 -16.74
C TYR A 57 -11.64 5.38 -17.76
N ARG A 58 -10.72 5.70 -18.67
CA ARG A 58 -10.10 4.69 -19.53
C ARG A 58 -9.09 3.79 -18.81
N ARG A 59 -8.55 4.23 -17.67
CA ARG A 59 -7.52 3.52 -16.90
C ARG A 59 -8.05 2.86 -15.66
N TRP A 60 -8.96 3.51 -14.99
CA TRP A 60 -9.56 3.05 -13.74
C TRP A 60 -11.07 3.05 -13.88
N SER A 61 -11.68 1.89 -13.75
CA SER A 61 -13.12 1.71 -13.89
C SER A 61 -13.89 2.40 -12.75
N ASN A 62 -13.24 2.56 -11.61
CA ASN A 62 -13.82 3.15 -10.41
C ASN A 62 -12.75 3.82 -9.53
N ARG A 63 -13.22 4.52 -8.48
CA ARG A 63 -12.33 5.21 -7.53
C ARG A 63 -11.47 4.26 -6.69
N ALA A 64 -11.95 3.02 -6.43
CA ALA A 64 -11.21 2.05 -5.63
C ALA A 64 -9.91 1.62 -6.34
N GLU A 65 -10.01 1.33 -7.64
CA GLU A 65 -8.84 1.01 -8.47
C GLU A 65 -7.84 2.18 -8.54
N LEU A 66 -8.35 3.40 -8.75
CA LEU A 66 -7.48 4.58 -8.81
C LEU A 66 -6.74 4.81 -7.48
N VAL A 67 -7.45 4.74 -6.36
CA VAL A 67 -6.86 4.95 -5.04
C VAL A 67 -5.86 3.83 -4.70
N ALA A 68 -6.21 2.58 -5.01
CA ALA A 68 -5.31 1.45 -4.81
C ALA A 68 -4.00 1.62 -5.61
N ASP A 69 -4.09 2.00 -6.89
CA ASP A 69 -2.91 2.24 -7.71
C ASP A 69 -2.08 3.45 -7.20
N ALA A 70 -2.74 4.51 -6.76
CA ALA A 70 -2.06 5.67 -6.19
C ALA A 70 -1.30 5.32 -4.90
N VAL A 71 -1.92 4.56 -3.99
CA VAL A 71 -1.26 4.06 -2.77
C VAL A 71 -0.13 3.10 -3.13
N HIS A 72 -0.37 2.17 -4.07
CA HIS A 72 0.66 1.24 -4.53
C HIS A 72 1.89 1.96 -5.11
N HIS A 73 1.69 3.06 -5.81
CA HIS A 73 2.78 3.86 -6.38
C HIS A 73 3.67 4.52 -5.31
N THR A 74 3.15 4.74 -4.10
CA THR A 74 3.93 5.27 -2.97
C THR A 74 4.69 4.19 -2.20
N LEU A 75 4.37 2.92 -2.43
CA LEU A 75 5.16 1.83 -1.89
C LEU A 75 6.57 1.95 -2.47
N PRO A 76 7.62 1.94 -1.63
CA PRO A 76 8.93 1.61 -2.13
C PRO A 76 8.73 0.27 -2.84
N GLY A 77 9.04 0.21 -4.14
CA GLY A 77 8.77 -0.99 -4.92
C GLY A 77 9.14 -2.20 -4.08
N CYS A 78 8.21 -3.15 -3.93
CA CYS A 78 8.56 -4.45 -3.38
C CYS A 78 9.56 -5.02 -4.40
N GLY A 79 10.82 -4.58 -4.27
CA GLY A 79 11.95 -5.11 -5.00
C GLY A 79 12.06 -6.60 -4.71
N GLU A 80 13.08 -7.23 -5.26
CA GLU A 80 13.38 -8.60 -4.88
C GLU A 80 13.39 -8.73 -3.35
N PRO A 81 12.76 -9.77 -2.81
CA PRO A 81 12.74 -9.99 -1.37
C PRO A 81 14.18 -9.93 -0.81
N PRO A 82 14.41 -9.29 0.33
CA PRO A 82 15.74 -9.20 0.92
C PRO A 82 16.39 -10.59 1.05
N ASP A 83 17.66 -10.69 0.79
CA ASP A 83 18.45 -11.92 0.94
C ASP A 83 19.75 -11.60 1.70
N THR A 84 19.59 -11.40 3.01
CA THR A 84 20.69 -11.06 3.92
C THR A 84 21.49 -12.28 4.38
N GLY A 85 21.00 -13.48 4.07
CA GLY A 85 21.55 -14.73 4.59
C GLY A 85 20.91 -15.19 5.91
N SER A 86 19.92 -14.48 6.43
CA SER A 86 19.19 -14.80 7.65
C SER A 86 17.68 -14.54 7.47
N VAL A 87 16.85 -15.57 7.73
CA VAL A 87 15.41 -15.42 7.66
C VAL A 87 14.88 -14.34 8.61
N ARG A 88 15.51 -14.20 9.78
CA ARG A 88 15.17 -13.15 10.75
C ARG A 88 15.35 -11.76 10.16
N GLU A 89 16.53 -11.47 9.61
CA GLU A 89 16.82 -10.17 9.03
C GLU A 89 16.01 -9.91 7.75
N ASP A 90 15.76 -10.92 6.93
CA ASP A 90 14.95 -10.81 5.73
C ASP A 90 13.50 -10.44 6.08
N VAL A 91 12.89 -11.12 7.06
CA VAL A 91 11.53 -10.80 7.55
C VAL A 91 11.48 -9.40 8.16
N LEU A 92 12.47 -9.04 8.98
CA LEU A 92 12.54 -7.73 9.62
C LEU A 92 12.68 -6.60 8.58
N ALA A 93 13.48 -6.81 7.55
CA ALA A 93 13.64 -5.84 6.47
C ALA A 93 12.33 -5.63 5.69
N CYS A 94 11.58 -6.70 5.41
CA CYS A 94 10.25 -6.59 4.79
C CYS A 94 9.28 -5.78 5.67
N LEU A 95 9.20 -6.07 6.96
CA LEU A 95 8.33 -5.35 7.90
C LEU A 95 8.72 -3.87 8.03
N ARG A 96 10.03 -3.54 8.03
CA ARG A 96 10.52 -2.16 8.02
C ARG A 96 10.07 -1.39 6.78
N GLY A 97 10.11 -2.04 5.62
CA GLY A 97 9.59 -1.46 4.37
C GLY A 97 8.10 -1.08 4.49
N PHE A 98 7.26 -1.97 5.01
CA PHE A 98 5.85 -1.69 5.24
C PHE A 98 5.64 -0.63 6.34
N ALA A 99 6.38 -0.69 7.44
CA ALA A 99 6.29 0.32 8.50
C ALA A 99 6.65 1.72 8.00
N THR A 100 7.64 1.84 7.12
CA THR A 100 8.03 3.11 6.49
C THR A 100 6.88 3.72 5.71
N LEU A 101 6.13 2.93 4.93
CA LEU A 101 4.94 3.39 4.24
C LEU A 101 3.86 3.86 5.22
N LEU A 102 3.55 3.04 6.22
CA LEU A 102 2.46 3.30 7.17
C LEU A 102 2.77 4.49 8.10
N ASN A 103 4.04 4.72 8.42
CA ASN A 103 4.51 5.86 9.20
C ASN A 103 4.65 7.15 8.36
N GLY A 104 4.64 7.04 7.04
CA GLY A 104 4.81 8.16 6.11
C GLY A 104 3.57 9.03 5.95
N ALA A 105 3.67 10.03 5.08
CA ALA A 105 2.58 10.97 4.79
C ALA A 105 1.30 10.30 4.27
N SER A 106 1.43 9.12 3.64
CA SER A 106 0.29 8.33 3.16
C SER A 106 -0.40 7.50 4.24
N GLY A 107 0.15 7.41 5.47
CA GLY A 107 -0.39 6.54 6.52
C GLY A 107 -1.83 6.88 6.90
N GLU A 108 -2.17 8.15 7.06
CA GLU A 108 -3.56 8.56 7.33
C GLU A 108 -4.51 8.21 6.19
N ALA A 109 -4.07 8.37 4.95
CA ALA A 109 -4.85 7.99 3.77
C ALA A 109 -5.09 6.46 3.74
N VAL A 110 -4.06 5.66 4.04
CA VAL A 110 -4.17 4.20 4.16
C VAL A 110 -5.12 3.81 5.29
N ARG A 111 -5.07 4.48 6.43
CA ARG A 111 -5.98 4.23 7.56
C ARG A 111 -7.43 4.47 7.17
N GLY A 112 -7.72 5.61 6.56
CA GLY A 112 -9.07 5.95 6.07
C GLY A 112 -9.57 4.95 5.03
N LEU A 113 -8.68 4.53 4.12
CA LEU A 113 -8.99 3.52 3.11
C LEU A 113 -9.32 2.16 3.72
N MET A 114 -8.52 1.72 4.70
CA MET A 114 -8.76 0.47 5.43
C MET A 114 -10.09 0.49 6.20
N ALA A 115 -10.42 1.59 6.88
CA ALA A 115 -11.69 1.74 7.59
C ALA A 115 -12.90 1.64 6.64
N GLU A 116 -12.77 2.12 5.40
CA GLU A 116 -13.84 2.06 4.41
C GLU A 116 -14.07 0.64 3.85
N THR A 117 -13.06 -0.25 3.88
CA THR A 117 -13.21 -1.63 3.39
C THR A 117 -14.31 -2.41 4.12
N ILE A 118 -14.60 -2.06 5.39
CA ILE A 118 -15.66 -2.69 6.19
C ILE A 118 -17.05 -2.47 5.55
N ARG A 119 -17.22 -1.33 4.88
CA ARG A 119 -18.50 -0.91 4.26
C ARG A 119 -18.54 -1.14 2.75
N ASN A 120 -17.41 -1.42 2.14
CA ASN A 120 -17.27 -1.48 0.70
C ASN A 120 -16.54 -2.76 0.28
N PRO A 121 -17.30 -3.85 -0.01
CA PRO A 121 -16.71 -5.13 -0.42
C PRO A 121 -15.87 -5.05 -1.69
N ASP A 122 -16.25 -4.21 -2.66
CA ASP A 122 -15.49 -4.05 -3.91
C ASP A 122 -14.12 -3.43 -3.63
N LEU A 123 -14.06 -2.45 -2.70
CA LEU A 123 -12.80 -1.87 -2.26
C LEU A 123 -11.95 -2.91 -1.51
N LEU A 124 -12.57 -3.71 -0.65
CA LEU A 124 -11.86 -4.79 0.06
C LEU A 124 -11.20 -5.75 -0.92
N GLU A 125 -11.92 -6.15 -1.97
CA GLU A 125 -11.38 -7.06 -3.00
C GLU A 125 -10.20 -6.44 -3.74
N VAL A 126 -10.28 -5.16 -4.11
CA VAL A 126 -9.17 -4.43 -4.74
C VAL A 126 -7.96 -4.37 -3.80
N ILE A 127 -8.17 -4.05 -2.52
CA ILE A 127 -7.10 -4.01 -1.53
C ILE A 127 -6.48 -5.40 -1.32
N ARG A 128 -7.29 -6.44 -1.28
CA ARG A 128 -6.82 -7.81 -1.14
C ARG A 128 -5.87 -8.18 -2.30
N ILE A 129 -6.32 -7.98 -3.54
CA ILE A 129 -5.55 -8.34 -4.74
C ILE A 129 -4.29 -7.50 -4.90
N ARG A 130 -4.35 -6.21 -4.58
CA ARG A 130 -3.24 -5.27 -4.85
C ARG A 130 -2.19 -5.22 -3.74
N PHE A 131 -2.57 -5.53 -2.50
CA PHE A 131 -1.69 -5.34 -1.34
C PHE A 131 -1.56 -6.57 -0.46
N ILE A 132 -2.67 -7.25 -0.12
CA ILE A 132 -2.64 -8.34 0.84
C ILE A 132 -2.00 -9.57 0.21
N ASP A 133 -2.54 -10.05 -0.91
CA ASP A 133 -2.05 -11.25 -1.57
C ASP A 133 -0.56 -11.11 -1.98
N PRO A 134 -0.11 -10.02 -2.63
CA PRO A 134 1.30 -9.82 -2.95
C PRO A 134 2.21 -9.74 -1.72
N SER A 135 1.72 -9.19 -0.59
CA SER A 135 2.51 -9.19 0.64
C SER A 135 2.71 -10.61 1.19
N VAL A 136 1.68 -11.44 1.14
CA VAL A 136 1.77 -12.86 1.55
C VAL A 136 2.76 -13.62 0.68
N ASP A 137 2.72 -13.41 -0.64
CA ASP A 137 3.64 -14.03 -1.59
C ASP A 137 5.10 -13.62 -1.31
N LEU A 138 5.35 -12.32 -1.06
CA LEU A 138 6.67 -11.82 -0.69
C LEU A 138 7.22 -12.54 0.57
N PHE A 139 6.42 -12.60 1.64
CA PHE A 139 6.85 -13.27 2.87
C PHE A 139 7.01 -14.78 2.68
N LEU A 140 6.17 -15.42 1.86
CA LEU A 140 6.31 -16.83 1.55
C LEU A 140 7.63 -17.11 0.80
N ASP A 141 8.06 -16.22 -0.09
CA ASP A 141 9.34 -16.34 -0.80
C ASP A 141 10.54 -16.16 0.15
N VAL A 142 10.45 -15.23 1.12
CA VAL A 142 11.45 -15.10 2.19
C VAL A 142 11.55 -16.42 3.00
N LEU A 143 10.42 -16.97 3.43
CA LEU A 143 10.39 -18.24 4.20
C LEU A 143 10.91 -19.41 3.38
N ARG A 144 10.61 -19.50 2.07
CA ARG A 144 11.14 -20.52 1.16
C ARG A 144 12.66 -20.47 1.08
N ARG A 145 13.24 -19.27 0.97
CA ARG A 145 14.71 -19.12 0.99
C ARG A 145 15.30 -19.52 2.34
N GLY A 146 14.67 -19.15 3.45
CA GLY A 146 15.06 -19.61 4.78
C GLY A 146 15.01 -21.15 4.91
N ALA A 147 14.03 -21.79 4.28
CA ALA A 147 13.95 -23.27 4.28
C ALA A 147 15.09 -23.91 3.47
N LEU A 148 15.49 -23.32 2.34
CA LEU A 148 16.66 -23.78 1.58
C LEU A 148 17.97 -23.66 2.39
N ARG A 149 18.07 -22.71 3.31
CA ARG A 149 19.21 -22.53 4.23
C ARG A 149 19.09 -23.40 5.50
N GLY A 150 17.98 -24.11 5.70
CA GLY A 150 17.74 -24.93 6.90
C GLY A 150 17.27 -24.14 8.13
N GLU A 151 16.89 -22.87 7.96
CA GLU A 151 16.42 -21.98 9.04
C GLU A 151 14.91 -22.08 9.30
N VAL A 152 14.14 -22.59 8.32
CA VAL A 152 12.68 -22.68 8.34
C VAL A 152 12.23 -24.11 8.09
N ARG A 153 11.38 -24.65 8.97
CA ARG A 153 10.78 -25.97 8.75
C ARG A 153 9.80 -25.95 7.58
N THR A 154 9.80 -26.99 6.76
CA THR A 154 8.96 -27.08 5.56
C THR A 154 7.47 -26.92 5.85
N ALA A 155 7.00 -27.44 7.00
CA ALA A 155 5.61 -27.30 7.44
C ALA A 155 5.17 -25.84 7.74
N ALA A 156 6.13 -24.91 7.85
CA ALA A 156 5.85 -23.48 8.01
C ALA A 156 5.61 -22.75 6.68
N LEU A 157 5.86 -23.39 5.54
CA LEU A 157 5.71 -22.78 4.20
C LEU A 157 4.22 -22.73 3.79
N THR A 158 3.43 -22.00 4.53
CA THR A 158 1.99 -21.82 4.26
C THR A 158 1.63 -20.34 4.14
N PRO A 159 0.64 -19.98 3.30
CA PRO A 159 0.16 -18.61 3.22
C PRO A 159 -0.28 -18.05 4.58
N ARG A 160 -0.84 -18.90 5.46
CA ARG A 160 -1.29 -18.50 6.80
C ARG A 160 -0.13 -18.02 7.68
N ILE A 161 1.00 -18.75 7.66
CA ILE A 161 2.19 -18.35 8.42
C ILE A 161 2.86 -17.13 7.79
N ALA A 162 2.93 -17.08 6.47
CA ALA A 162 3.48 -15.93 5.74
C ALA A 162 2.69 -14.63 5.97
N SER A 163 1.36 -14.72 6.21
CA SER A 163 0.53 -13.53 6.47
C SER A 163 0.72 -12.95 7.87
N LEU A 164 1.25 -13.70 8.85
CA LEU A 164 1.26 -13.26 10.26
C LEU A 164 2.01 -11.95 10.47
N GLY A 165 3.19 -11.77 9.90
CA GLY A 165 3.96 -10.53 10.03
C GLY A 165 3.20 -9.31 9.51
N PRO A 166 2.78 -9.31 8.23
CA PRO A 166 1.95 -8.23 7.67
C PRO A 166 0.64 -7.99 8.43
N ASP A 167 -0.04 -9.06 8.89
CA ASP A 167 -1.32 -8.95 9.59
C ASP A 167 -1.17 -8.32 10.98
N LEU A 168 -0.17 -8.73 11.76
CA LEU A 168 0.14 -8.14 13.06
C LEU A 168 0.56 -6.68 12.92
N LEU A 169 1.37 -6.36 11.94
CA LEU A 169 1.77 -4.98 11.65
C LEU A 169 0.56 -4.10 11.29
N ARG A 170 -0.31 -4.60 10.42
CA ARG A 170 -1.56 -3.92 10.03
C ARG A 170 -2.48 -3.73 11.22
N GLN A 171 -2.64 -4.76 12.05
CA GLN A 171 -3.43 -4.68 13.28
C GLN A 171 -2.87 -3.60 14.22
N HIS A 172 -1.56 -3.60 14.46
CA HIS A 172 -0.90 -2.59 15.28
C HIS A 172 -1.16 -1.17 14.75
N PHE A 173 -0.96 -0.95 13.44
CA PHE A 173 -1.20 0.33 12.76
C PHE A 173 -2.64 0.85 12.92
N LEU A 174 -3.64 -0.05 12.80
CA LEU A 174 -5.06 0.33 12.85
C LEU A 174 -5.54 0.59 14.29
N VAL A 175 -5.01 -0.15 15.26
CA VAL A 175 -5.52 -0.12 16.65
C VAL A 175 -4.80 0.93 17.50
N HIS A 176 -3.48 1.04 17.38
CA HIS A 176 -2.71 1.90 18.28
C HIS A 176 -2.61 3.35 17.82
N CYS A 177 -2.93 3.64 16.54
CA CYS A 177 -2.91 5.01 15.99
C CYS A 177 -1.61 5.80 16.26
N SER A 178 -0.50 5.09 16.51
CA SER A 178 0.83 5.63 16.79
C SER A 178 1.82 5.22 15.71
N GLN A 179 2.97 5.88 15.69
CA GLN A 179 4.08 5.44 14.84
C GLN A 179 4.52 4.03 15.22
N ILE A 180 4.69 3.20 14.21
CA ILE A 180 5.25 1.86 14.36
C ILE A 180 6.75 1.99 14.64
N SER A 181 7.18 1.65 15.85
CA SER A 181 8.59 1.66 16.22
C SER A 181 9.30 0.39 15.74
N ASP A 182 10.62 0.46 15.63
CA ASP A 182 11.44 -0.72 15.30
C ASP A 182 11.29 -1.82 16.36
N GLN A 183 11.05 -1.44 17.63
CA GLN A 183 10.80 -2.39 18.72
C GLN A 183 9.57 -3.28 18.45
N VAL A 184 8.48 -2.72 17.96
CA VAL A 184 7.28 -3.49 17.58
C VAL A 184 7.59 -4.50 16.48
N LEU A 185 8.42 -4.12 15.50
CA LEU A 185 8.83 -5.03 14.42
C LEU A 185 9.67 -6.17 14.94
N ILE A 186 10.62 -5.87 15.85
CA ILE A 186 11.47 -6.87 16.50
C ILE A 186 10.61 -7.85 17.32
N GLU A 187 9.65 -7.37 18.10
CA GLU A 187 8.72 -8.23 18.86
C GLU A 187 7.90 -9.15 17.94
N ILE A 188 7.36 -8.64 16.83
CA ILE A 188 6.66 -9.47 15.85
C ILE A 188 7.58 -10.56 15.30
N VAL A 189 8.82 -10.22 14.98
CA VAL A 189 9.78 -11.18 14.41
C VAL A 189 10.24 -12.18 15.45
N ASP A 190 10.75 -11.72 16.59
CA ASP A 190 11.47 -12.56 17.55
C ASP A 190 10.53 -13.36 18.45
N ASP A 191 9.36 -12.79 18.82
CA ASP A 191 8.43 -13.44 19.73
C ASP A 191 7.36 -14.27 19.00
N VAL A 192 7.10 -13.97 17.72
CA VAL A 192 6.03 -14.66 16.98
C VAL A 192 6.57 -15.43 15.78
N ILE A 193 7.20 -14.74 14.80
CA ILE A 193 7.53 -15.38 13.52
C ILE A 193 8.64 -16.42 13.68
N ILE A 194 9.77 -16.02 14.24
CA ILE A 194 10.93 -16.90 14.34
C ILE A 194 10.67 -18.15 15.19
N PRO A 195 10.04 -18.09 16.39
CA PRO A 195 9.70 -19.28 17.14
C PRO A 195 8.76 -20.24 16.39
N LEU A 196 7.84 -19.69 15.58
CA LEU A 196 6.87 -20.46 14.83
C LEU A 196 7.46 -21.19 13.63
N VAL A 197 8.50 -20.63 12.99
CA VAL A 197 9.05 -21.17 11.73
C VAL A 197 10.29 -22.01 11.92
N ARG A 198 10.96 -21.94 13.04
CA ARG A 198 12.19 -22.74 13.34
C ARG A 198 11.98 -24.22 13.09
N PRO A 199 13.07 -24.95 12.68
CA PRO A 199 13.09 -26.41 12.58
C PRO A 199 12.76 -27.11 13.89
#